data_b92b01e19bc1bac649c4b9570132b4e9
#
_entry.id   b92b01e19bc1bac649c4b9570132b4e9
#
_cell.length_a   1.000
_cell.length_b   1.000
_cell.length_c   1.000
_cell.angle_alpha   90.00
_cell.angle_beta   90.00
_cell.angle_gamma   90.00
#
_symmetry.space_group_name_H-M   'P 1'
#
loop_
_entity.id
_entity.type
_entity.pdbx_description
1 polymer ?
#
loop_
_entity_poly.entity_id
_entity_poly.type
_entity_poly.pdbx_seq_one_letter_code
_entity_poly.pdbx_strand_id
1 'polypeptide(L)'
;RCLVGSEMCIRDSIYFSDKNLDRLILDKVSEKRPIGILHASGHKLNVNSLGLKLAGFLRTGINHDGLPLGKDGIPTGEIRGAETIALVTKHVGLGKDWLSGDAEGLRNFGKICVRAGVTTATDLANLQTDEAVEMMLKVTSEADFPARIVSFRYMQGINPKELIPKVLELKKKSTENLRLGSIKIVADGSIQGFTARLKWPGYYNGAPNGMWYTAPEHIQEAYELALENNILVHTHTNGDEATELALDCLEGALAKFPKNDHRFTLQHCQLASTAQFKRMHKLG
;
A
#
# COMPACT_ATOMS: atom_id res chain seq x y z
N ARG A 1 -2.70 22.27 -10.79
CA ARG A 1 -1.50 21.71 -10.16
C ARG A 1 -1.86 21.38 -8.72
N CYS A 2 -1.77 20.14 -8.36
CA CYS A 2 -1.97 19.65 -7.00
C CYS A 2 -0.81 20.12 -6.13
N LEU A 3 -1.08 20.67 -4.94
CA LEU A 3 -0.05 20.89 -3.93
C LEU A 3 0.28 19.54 -3.29
N VAL A 4 1.25 18.84 -3.84
CA VAL A 4 1.91 17.72 -3.17
C VAL A 4 3.14 18.31 -2.50
N GLY A 5 3.00 18.68 -1.24
CA GLY A 5 4.11 19.17 -0.43
C GLY A 5 4.60 18.09 0.51
N SER A 6 5.87 17.70 0.46
CA SER A 6 6.51 16.81 1.42
C SER A 6 6.40 17.33 2.87
N GLU A 7 6.29 18.62 3.05
CA GLU A 7 6.14 19.28 4.37
C GLU A 7 4.78 19.03 5.03
N MET A 8 3.74 18.72 4.25
CA MET A 8 2.43 18.38 4.80
C MET A 8 2.37 16.94 5.36
N CYS A 9 3.33 16.11 5.01
CA CYS A 9 3.50 14.77 5.57
C CYS A 9 3.90 14.80 7.06
N ILE A 10 4.49 15.89 7.53
CA ILE A 10 4.90 16.10 8.93
C ILE A 10 3.71 16.48 9.82
N ARG A 11 2.61 16.94 9.24
CA ARG A 11 1.34 17.18 9.95
C ARG A 11 0.47 15.95 9.95
N ASP A 12 1.05 14.85 10.30
CA ASP A 12 0.26 13.68 10.65
C ASP A 12 -0.54 14.01 11.92
N SER A 13 -1.82 13.64 11.92
CA SER A 13 -2.79 13.93 12.97
C SER A 13 -2.36 13.47 14.37
N ILE A 14 -1.26 12.73 14.49
CA ILE A 14 -0.66 12.29 15.74
C ILE A 14 0.13 13.38 16.44
N TYR A 15 0.72 14.34 15.70
CA TYR A 15 1.79 15.17 16.27
C TYR A 15 1.39 16.57 16.68
N PHE A 16 0.36 17.21 16.13
CA PHE A 16 0.22 18.65 16.29
C PHE A 16 -1.20 19.24 16.40
N SER A 17 -2.27 18.46 16.36
CA SER A 17 -3.62 19.05 16.42
C SER A 17 -4.70 18.05 16.82
N ASP A 18 -5.57 18.45 17.74
CA ASP A 18 -6.83 17.75 18.04
C ASP A 18 -7.86 17.87 16.91
N LYS A 19 -7.52 18.57 15.83
CA LYS A 19 -8.42 18.80 14.69
C LYS A 19 -7.91 18.00 13.48
N ASN A 20 -8.70 17.04 13.06
CA ASN A 20 -8.51 16.35 11.79
C ASN A 20 -8.62 17.34 10.62
N LEU A 21 -7.76 17.17 9.62
CA LEU A 21 -7.88 17.90 8.37
C LEU A 21 -9.11 17.41 7.62
N ASP A 22 -10.13 18.26 7.55
CA ASP A 22 -11.39 17.95 6.87
C ASP A 22 -11.59 18.80 5.59
N ARG A 23 -12.65 18.49 4.84
CA ARG A 23 -13.00 19.21 3.61
C ARG A 23 -13.24 20.70 3.84
N LEU A 24 -13.83 21.08 4.98
CA LEU A 24 -14.18 22.46 5.28
C LEU A 24 -12.95 23.32 5.58
N ILE A 25 -11.89 22.70 6.14
CA ILE A 25 -10.60 23.37 6.32
C ILE A 25 -9.93 23.59 4.96
N LEU A 26 -9.99 22.59 4.08
CA LEU A 26 -9.42 22.70 2.72
C LEU A 26 -10.22 23.64 1.83
N ASP A 27 -11.53 23.77 2.01
CA ASP A 27 -12.38 24.74 1.30
C ASP A 27 -11.93 26.18 1.57
N LYS A 28 -11.40 26.49 2.77
CA LYS A 28 -10.81 27.80 3.07
C LYS A 28 -9.58 28.13 2.24
N VAL A 29 -8.89 27.12 1.73
CA VAL A 29 -7.76 27.30 0.81
C VAL A 29 -8.25 27.56 -0.61
N SER A 30 -9.23 26.77 -1.07
CA SER A 30 -9.88 26.96 -2.37
C SER A 30 -11.19 26.19 -2.47
N GLU A 31 -12.25 26.88 -2.85
CA GLU A 31 -13.51 26.28 -3.30
C GLU A 31 -13.57 26.10 -4.83
N LYS A 32 -12.66 26.77 -5.56
CA LYS A 32 -12.65 26.82 -7.03
C LYS A 32 -11.68 25.81 -7.67
N ARG A 33 -10.78 25.22 -6.89
CA ARG A 33 -9.82 24.21 -7.35
C ARG A 33 -9.95 22.97 -6.49
N PRO A 34 -9.96 21.76 -7.09
CA PRO A 34 -9.91 20.55 -6.30
C PRO A 34 -8.54 20.48 -5.59
N ILE A 35 -8.57 20.12 -4.32
CA ILE A 35 -7.38 19.97 -3.48
C ILE A 35 -7.33 18.51 -3.03
N GLY A 36 -6.16 17.89 -3.17
CA GLY A 36 -5.86 16.58 -2.62
C GLY A 36 -4.52 16.61 -1.89
N ILE A 37 -4.50 16.10 -0.66
CA ILE A 37 -3.32 15.97 0.17
C ILE A 37 -3.13 14.50 0.49
N LEU A 38 -2.14 13.88 -0.14
CA LEU A 38 -1.78 12.50 0.14
C LEU A 38 -0.85 12.44 1.35
N HIS A 39 -1.17 11.60 2.33
CA HIS A 39 -0.29 11.32 3.45
C HIS A 39 0.96 10.57 3.00
N ALA A 40 2.07 10.80 3.68
CA ALA A 40 3.35 10.13 3.40
C ALA A 40 3.25 8.60 3.47
N SER A 41 2.35 8.08 4.31
CA SER A 41 2.09 6.65 4.41
C SER A 41 1.45 6.04 3.16
N GLY A 42 0.84 6.85 2.28
CA GLY A 42 0.05 6.36 1.14
C GLY A 42 -1.31 5.76 1.51
N HIS A 43 -1.66 5.68 2.81
CA HIS A 43 -2.88 5.04 3.29
C HIS A 43 -4.06 6.00 3.45
N LYS A 44 -3.83 7.30 3.28
CA LYS A 44 -4.81 8.35 3.54
C LYS A 44 -4.67 9.49 2.54
N LEU A 45 -5.80 10.02 2.06
CA LEU A 45 -5.89 11.21 1.23
C LEU A 45 -6.92 12.15 1.85
N ASN A 46 -6.61 13.44 1.98
CA ASN A 46 -7.61 14.44 2.34
C ASN A 46 -7.94 15.30 1.12
N VAL A 47 -9.23 15.53 0.89
CA VAL A 47 -9.73 16.34 -0.22
C VAL A 47 -10.73 17.40 0.23
N ASN A 48 -10.82 18.49 -0.53
CA ASN A 48 -11.81 19.53 -0.29
C ASN A 48 -13.20 19.11 -0.82
N SER A 49 -14.23 19.92 -0.55
CA SER A 49 -15.60 19.65 -1.01
C SER A 49 -15.69 19.53 -2.54
N LEU A 50 -14.92 20.33 -3.28
CA LEU A 50 -14.90 20.23 -4.74
C LEU A 50 -14.31 18.89 -5.22
N GLY A 51 -13.25 18.38 -4.58
CA GLY A 51 -12.70 17.06 -4.86
C GLY A 51 -13.71 15.94 -4.63
N LEU A 52 -14.43 15.97 -3.50
CA LEU A 52 -15.53 15.05 -3.23
C LEU A 52 -16.67 15.16 -4.24
N LYS A 53 -17.05 16.39 -4.63
CA LYS A 53 -18.10 16.63 -5.62
C LYS A 53 -17.75 16.02 -6.97
N LEU A 54 -16.54 16.26 -7.46
CA LEU A 54 -16.06 15.72 -8.73
C LEU A 54 -15.99 14.18 -8.72
N ALA A 55 -15.68 13.59 -7.57
CA ALA A 55 -15.68 12.14 -7.37
C ALA A 55 -17.09 11.54 -7.13
N GLY A 56 -18.14 12.38 -7.02
CA GLY A 56 -19.52 11.93 -6.76
C GLY A 56 -19.82 11.60 -5.29
N PHE A 57 -18.94 11.99 -4.37
CA PHE A 57 -19.04 11.65 -2.94
C PHE A 57 -19.53 12.80 -2.05
N LEU A 58 -19.76 13.99 -2.57
CA LEU A 58 -20.32 15.10 -1.79
C LEU A 58 -21.85 14.97 -1.64
N ARG A 59 -22.29 13.96 -0.91
CA ARG A 59 -23.72 13.69 -0.67
C ARG A 59 -23.91 12.86 0.60
N THR A 60 -25.12 12.84 1.13
CA THR A 60 -25.55 11.92 2.19
C THR A 60 -25.83 10.50 1.68
N GLY A 61 -26.00 9.55 2.59
CA GLY A 61 -26.36 8.16 2.25
C GLY A 61 -25.20 7.32 1.70
N ILE A 62 -23.96 7.77 1.89
CA ILE A 62 -22.79 6.95 1.61
C ILE A 62 -22.53 6.06 2.82
N ASN A 63 -22.37 4.77 2.57
CA ASN A 63 -21.93 3.78 3.55
C ASN A 63 -20.68 3.07 3.02
N HIS A 64 -19.50 3.54 3.41
CA HIS A 64 -18.23 3.01 2.98
C HIS A 64 -17.16 3.32 4.04
N ASP A 65 -16.48 2.29 4.53
CA ASP A 65 -15.48 2.40 5.62
C ASP A 65 -14.32 3.35 5.29
N GLY A 66 -13.95 3.43 4.02
CA GLY A 66 -12.93 4.35 3.51
C GLY A 66 -13.36 5.81 3.41
N LEU A 67 -14.63 6.16 3.70
CA LEU A 67 -15.20 7.50 3.58
C LEU A 67 -15.88 7.93 4.90
N PRO A 68 -15.12 8.32 5.94
CA PRO A 68 -15.68 8.76 7.21
C PRO A 68 -16.66 9.90 7.02
N LEU A 69 -17.82 9.81 7.71
CA LEU A 69 -18.88 10.81 7.63
C LEU A 69 -18.73 11.89 8.69
N GLY A 70 -19.05 13.12 8.31
CA GLY A 70 -19.22 14.23 9.23
C GLY A 70 -20.56 14.19 9.96
N LYS A 71 -20.78 15.14 10.88
CA LYS A 71 -22.05 15.29 11.61
C LYS A 71 -23.23 15.59 10.69
N ASP A 72 -22.96 16.12 9.50
CA ASP A 72 -23.92 16.42 8.44
C ASP A 72 -24.26 15.19 7.58
N GLY A 73 -23.70 14.02 7.86
CA GLY A 73 -23.91 12.79 7.09
C GLY A 73 -23.21 12.77 5.73
N ILE A 74 -22.35 13.75 5.47
CA ILE A 74 -21.54 13.85 4.25
C ILE A 74 -20.10 13.44 4.58
N PRO A 75 -19.35 12.79 3.66
CA PRO A 75 -17.95 12.47 3.88
C PRO A 75 -17.11 13.68 4.31
N THR A 76 -16.26 13.48 5.30
CA THR A 76 -15.41 14.54 5.88
C THR A 76 -14.36 15.09 4.93
N GLY A 77 -14.09 14.43 3.82
CA GLY A 77 -12.96 14.70 2.93
C GLY A 77 -11.75 13.82 3.23
N GLU A 78 -11.75 13.09 4.31
CA GLU A 78 -10.76 12.05 4.57
C GLU A 78 -11.13 10.79 3.77
N ILE A 79 -10.17 10.27 3.02
CA ILE A 79 -10.30 9.08 2.19
C ILE A 79 -9.27 8.05 2.69
N ARG A 80 -9.71 6.85 3.01
CA ARG A 80 -8.89 5.78 3.57
C ARG A 80 -8.81 4.58 2.64
N GLY A 81 -7.63 3.98 2.56
CA GLY A 81 -7.40 2.78 1.77
C GLY A 81 -7.11 3.06 0.30
N ALA A 82 -6.19 2.30 -0.27
CA ALA A 82 -5.67 2.53 -1.61
C ALA A 82 -6.77 2.47 -2.69
N GLU A 83 -7.75 1.58 -2.55
CA GLU A 83 -8.86 1.44 -3.51
C GLU A 83 -9.75 2.68 -3.51
N THR A 84 -10.13 3.16 -2.31
CA THR A 84 -10.96 4.36 -2.16
C THR A 84 -10.20 5.60 -2.64
N ILE A 85 -8.90 5.68 -2.33
CA ILE A 85 -8.01 6.75 -2.80
C ILE A 85 -7.98 6.77 -4.33
N ALA A 86 -7.87 5.62 -5.00
CA ALA A 86 -7.85 5.52 -6.45
C ALA A 86 -9.12 6.08 -7.13
N LEU A 87 -10.27 5.99 -6.47
CA LEU A 87 -11.53 6.55 -6.98
C LEU A 87 -11.52 8.09 -7.04
N VAL A 88 -10.71 8.73 -6.20
CA VAL A 88 -10.70 10.19 -6.03
C VAL A 88 -9.49 10.85 -6.70
N THR A 89 -8.37 10.17 -6.79
CA THR A 89 -7.07 10.72 -7.24
C THR A 89 -7.14 11.39 -8.60
N LYS A 90 -7.85 10.79 -9.58
CA LYS A 90 -8.02 11.37 -10.93
C LYS A 90 -8.70 12.75 -10.93
N HIS A 91 -9.51 13.04 -9.91
CA HIS A 91 -10.27 14.28 -9.80
C HIS A 91 -9.52 15.41 -9.09
N VAL A 92 -8.43 15.08 -8.40
CA VAL A 92 -7.60 16.04 -7.66
C VAL A 92 -6.20 16.19 -8.26
N GLY A 93 -6.02 15.73 -9.51
CA GLY A 93 -4.77 15.92 -10.26
C GLY A 93 -3.64 14.94 -9.90
N LEU A 94 -3.95 13.92 -9.10
CA LEU A 94 -3.11 12.74 -8.94
C LEU A 94 -3.52 11.77 -10.05
N GLY A 95 -2.83 11.75 -11.18
CA GLY A 95 -3.15 10.92 -12.35
C GLY A 95 -3.17 9.42 -12.04
N LYS A 96 -3.56 8.63 -13.04
CA LYS A 96 -3.56 7.16 -12.93
C LYS A 96 -2.18 6.59 -12.58
N ASP A 97 -1.15 7.35 -12.89
CA ASP A 97 0.25 6.91 -12.90
C ASP A 97 1.03 7.30 -11.63
N TRP A 98 0.37 7.82 -10.60
CA TRP A 98 1.06 8.24 -9.38
C TRP A 98 1.82 7.09 -8.66
N LEU A 99 1.42 5.84 -8.91
CA LEU A 99 2.09 4.62 -8.42
C LEU A 99 2.96 3.93 -9.49
N SER A 100 2.91 4.34 -10.76
CA SER A 100 3.60 3.59 -11.81
C SER A 100 4.95 4.17 -12.20
N GLY A 101 5.23 5.43 -11.88
CA GLY A 101 6.48 6.08 -12.28
C GLY A 101 6.69 6.14 -13.80
N ASP A 102 7.76 6.76 -14.23
CA ASP A 102 8.20 6.83 -15.62
C ASP A 102 9.67 6.40 -15.79
N ALA A 103 10.13 6.31 -17.02
CA ALA A 103 11.49 5.90 -17.34
C ALA A 103 12.57 6.84 -16.74
N GLU A 104 12.30 8.15 -16.68
CA GLU A 104 13.21 9.11 -16.07
C GLU A 104 13.27 8.94 -14.55
N GLY A 105 12.12 8.74 -13.92
CA GLY A 105 12.01 8.44 -12.49
C GLY A 105 12.79 7.19 -12.12
N LEU A 106 12.71 6.12 -12.91
CA LEU A 106 13.47 4.89 -12.68
C LEU A 106 14.99 5.10 -12.84
N ARG A 107 15.44 5.85 -13.85
CA ARG A 107 16.86 6.21 -13.99
C ARG A 107 17.35 7.06 -12.81
N ASN A 108 16.54 8.04 -12.37
CA ASN A 108 16.88 8.86 -11.23
C ASN A 108 16.92 8.04 -9.93
N PHE A 109 16.02 7.06 -9.77
CA PHE A 109 16.08 6.10 -8.68
C PHE A 109 17.38 5.30 -8.70
N GLY A 110 17.84 4.84 -9.88
CA GLY A 110 19.15 4.21 -10.04
C GLY A 110 20.30 5.09 -9.54
N LYS A 111 20.29 6.40 -9.85
CA LYS A 111 21.29 7.36 -9.33
C LYS A 111 21.24 7.50 -7.81
N ILE A 112 20.04 7.46 -7.23
CA ILE A 112 19.86 7.47 -5.76
C ILE A 112 20.44 6.20 -5.14
N CYS A 113 20.22 5.03 -5.76
CA CYS A 113 20.83 3.77 -5.32
C CYS A 113 22.36 3.86 -5.27
N VAL A 114 22.99 4.40 -6.29
CA VAL A 114 24.46 4.62 -6.31
C VAL A 114 24.90 5.50 -5.14
N ARG A 115 24.25 6.64 -4.96
CA ARG A 115 24.58 7.58 -3.86
C ARG A 115 24.44 6.97 -2.47
N ALA A 116 23.50 6.03 -2.31
CA ALA A 116 23.23 5.34 -1.06
C ALA A 116 24.03 4.01 -0.92
N GLY A 117 24.81 3.62 -1.91
CA GLY A 117 25.53 2.33 -1.92
C GLY A 117 24.58 1.12 -2.04
N VAL A 118 23.36 1.31 -2.57
CA VAL A 118 22.37 0.26 -2.75
C VAL A 118 22.58 -0.42 -4.11
N THR A 119 22.87 -1.70 -4.09
CA THR A 119 23.07 -2.50 -5.32
C THR A 119 21.82 -3.26 -5.77
N THR A 120 20.88 -3.49 -4.85
CA THR A 120 19.60 -4.14 -5.14
C THR A 120 18.50 -3.43 -4.36
N ALA A 121 17.47 -2.99 -5.05
CA ALA A 121 16.33 -2.30 -4.47
C ALA A 121 15.02 -3.04 -4.77
N THR A 122 14.05 -2.96 -3.85
CA THR A 122 12.73 -3.54 -4.04
C THR A 122 11.71 -2.45 -4.38
N ASP A 123 10.89 -2.70 -5.39
CA ASP A 123 9.69 -1.92 -5.71
C ASP A 123 8.47 -2.73 -5.28
N LEU A 124 7.87 -2.36 -4.15
CA LEU A 124 6.93 -3.20 -3.42
C LEU A 124 5.45 -2.92 -3.69
N ALA A 125 5.09 -1.94 -4.47
CA ALA A 125 3.68 -1.60 -4.71
C ALA A 125 3.37 -1.35 -6.19
N ASN A 126 4.06 -2.04 -7.07
CA ASN A 126 3.92 -1.84 -8.50
C ASN A 126 2.69 -2.59 -9.04
N LEU A 127 1.89 -1.91 -9.85
CA LEU A 127 0.75 -2.52 -10.51
C LEU A 127 1.17 -3.43 -11.69
N GLN A 128 2.41 -3.31 -12.14
CA GLN A 128 3.00 -4.11 -13.21
C GLN A 128 2.05 -4.25 -14.41
N THR A 129 1.53 -3.10 -14.90
CA THR A 129 0.85 -3.07 -16.20
C THR A 129 1.83 -3.44 -17.30
N ASP A 130 1.36 -3.84 -18.47
CA ASP A 130 2.24 -4.24 -19.57
C ASP A 130 3.21 -3.10 -19.94
N GLU A 131 2.72 -1.85 -19.98
CA GLU A 131 3.53 -0.66 -20.25
C GLU A 131 4.59 -0.43 -19.17
N ALA A 132 4.23 -0.61 -17.89
CA ALA A 132 5.18 -0.44 -16.77
C ALA A 132 6.26 -1.53 -16.81
N VAL A 133 5.89 -2.76 -17.13
CA VAL A 133 6.84 -3.87 -17.26
C VAL A 133 7.80 -3.64 -18.44
N GLU A 134 7.28 -3.23 -19.60
CA GLU A 134 8.10 -2.91 -20.78
C GLU A 134 9.06 -1.76 -20.50
N MET A 135 8.59 -0.71 -19.84
CA MET A 135 9.42 0.42 -19.42
C MET A 135 10.52 -0.02 -18.46
N MET A 136 10.20 -0.83 -17.45
CA MET A 136 11.19 -1.35 -16.50
C MET A 136 12.23 -2.22 -17.20
N LEU A 137 11.81 -3.13 -18.06
CA LEU A 137 12.72 -3.99 -18.85
C LEU A 137 13.66 -3.14 -19.70
N LYS A 138 13.14 -2.12 -20.38
CA LYS A 138 13.94 -1.22 -21.23
C LYS A 138 14.98 -0.47 -20.40
N VAL A 139 14.58 0.19 -19.31
CA VAL A 139 15.49 1.03 -18.52
C VAL A 139 16.53 0.20 -17.78
N THR A 140 16.14 -0.94 -17.19
CA THR A 140 17.08 -1.79 -16.45
C THR A 140 18.06 -2.55 -17.36
N SER A 141 17.80 -2.60 -18.67
CA SER A 141 18.73 -3.17 -19.67
C SER A 141 19.75 -2.15 -20.22
N GLU A 142 19.61 -0.86 -19.87
CA GLU A 142 20.59 0.16 -20.26
C GLU A 142 21.95 -0.17 -19.62
N ALA A 143 23.04 -0.06 -20.40
CA ALA A 143 24.38 -0.48 -19.97
C ALA A 143 24.89 0.27 -18.72
N ASP A 144 24.38 1.48 -18.49
CA ASP A 144 24.74 2.33 -17.36
C ASP A 144 23.69 2.30 -16.22
N PHE A 145 22.67 1.47 -16.31
CA PHE A 145 21.71 1.32 -15.20
C PHE A 145 22.36 0.57 -14.02
N PRO A 146 22.50 1.21 -12.84
CA PRO A 146 23.51 0.79 -11.87
C PRO A 146 23.02 -0.17 -10.79
N ALA A 147 21.75 -0.58 -10.80
CA ALA A 147 21.15 -1.36 -9.71
C ALA A 147 20.29 -2.51 -10.21
N ARG A 148 20.11 -3.53 -9.39
CA ARG A 148 19.10 -4.56 -9.61
C ARG A 148 17.78 -4.12 -8.98
N ILE A 149 16.68 -4.31 -9.70
CA ILE A 149 15.33 -4.01 -9.22
C ILE A 149 14.57 -5.33 -9.01
N VAL A 150 13.98 -5.49 -7.85
CA VAL A 150 13.06 -6.59 -7.54
C VAL A 150 11.66 -6.00 -7.39
N SER A 151 10.84 -6.13 -8.43
CA SER A 151 9.51 -5.55 -8.45
C SER A 151 8.46 -6.57 -8.03
N PHE A 152 7.58 -6.18 -7.11
CA PHE A 152 6.51 -6.99 -6.55
C PHE A 152 5.17 -6.54 -7.11
N ARG A 153 4.41 -7.48 -7.64
CA ARG A 153 3.04 -7.24 -8.09
C ARG A 153 2.14 -6.97 -6.89
N TYR A 154 1.57 -5.79 -6.83
CA TYR A 154 0.60 -5.44 -5.78
C TYR A 154 -0.73 -6.18 -6.00
N MET A 155 -1.22 -6.84 -4.95
CA MET A 155 -2.44 -7.67 -5.01
C MET A 155 -3.75 -6.86 -4.88
N GLN A 156 -3.71 -5.56 -4.92
CA GLN A 156 -4.85 -4.66 -4.70
C GLN A 156 -6.15 -5.18 -5.33
N GLY A 157 -7.13 -5.59 -4.50
CA GLY A 157 -8.48 -5.97 -4.95
C GLY A 157 -8.57 -7.15 -5.93
N ILE A 158 -7.45 -7.78 -6.28
CA ILE A 158 -7.41 -8.89 -7.24
C ILE A 158 -7.55 -10.22 -6.50
N ASN A 159 -8.42 -11.09 -7.00
CA ASN A 159 -8.53 -12.45 -6.47
C ASN A 159 -7.20 -13.20 -6.64
N PRO A 160 -6.68 -13.88 -5.60
CA PRO A 160 -5.42 -14.62 -5.68
C PRO A 160 -5.35 -15.62 -6.84
N LYS A 161 -6.44 -16.34 -7.15
CA LYS A 161 -6.50 -17.28 -8.28
C LYS A 161 -6.32 -16.62 -9.64
N GLU A 162 -6.73 -15.38 -9.78
CA GLU A 162 -6.52 -14.60 -11.01
C GLU A 162 -5.12 -13.98 -11.08
N LEU A 163 -4.55 -13.68 -9.91
CA LEU A 163 -3.25 -13.04 -9.79
C LEU A 163 -2.11 -14.00 -10.09
N ILE A 164 -2.14 -15.22 -9.54
CA ILE A 164 -1.05 -16.20 -9.62
C ILE A 164 -0.62 -16.50 -11.06
N PRO A 165 -1.52 -16.81 -12.01
CA PRO A 165 -1.13 -17.05 -13.40
C PRO A 165 -0.38 -15.86 -14.02
N LYS A 166 -0.83 -14.62 -13.76
CA LYS A 166 -0.18 -13.40 -14.24
C LYS A 166 1.22 -13.24 -13.66
N VAL A 167 1.38 -13.51 -12.37
CA VAL A 167 2.67 -13.43 -11.67
C VAL A 167 3.66 -14.47 -12.22
N LEU A 168 3.20 -15.68 -12.56
CA LEU A 168 4.02 -16.71 -13.16
C LEU A 168 4.49 -16.32 -14.57
N GLU A 169 3.64 -15.68 -15.38
CA GLU A 169 4.05 -15.15 -16.68
C GLU A 169 5.06 -13.99 -16.54
N LEU A 170 4.84 -13.09 -15.59
CA LEU A 170 5.80 -12.03 -15.29
C LEU A 170 7.15 -12.58 -14.84
N LYS A 171 7.17 -13.64 -14.06
CA LYS A 171 8.40 -14.30 -13.61
C LYS A 171 9.30 -14.74 -14.78
N LYS A 172 8.71 -15.18 -15.90
CA LYS A 172 9.44 -15.58 -17.12
C LYS A 172 10.13 -14.40 -17.81
N LYS A 173 9.66 -13.17 -17.59
CA LYS A 173 10.25 -11.93 -18.16
C LYS A 173 11.41 -11.38 -17.34
N SER A 174 11.79 -12.01 -16.23
CA SER A 174 12.90 -11.55 -15.39
C SER A 174 14.23 -11.56 -16.14
N THR A 175 15.08 -10.57 -15.85
CA THR A 175 16.44 -10.42 -16.36
C THR A 175 17.44 -10.40 -15.21
N GLU A 176 18.73 -10.20 -15.50
CA GLU A 176 19.76 -10.04 -14.47
C GLU A 176 19.49 -8.82 -13.58
N ASN A 177 19.04 -7.70 -14.18
CA ASN A 177 18.82 -6.43 -13.48
C ASN A 177 17.35 -6.18 -13.07
N LEU A 178 16.40 -6.99 -13.55
CA LEU A 178 14.99 -6.89 -13.17
C LEU A 178 14.43 -8.24 -12.78
N ARG A 179 14.03 -8.40 -11.53
CA ARG A 179 13.33 -9.58 -11.04
C ARG A 179 11.84 -9.28 -10.88
N LEU A 180 11.03 -10.09 -11.55
CA LEU A 180 9.57 -10.08 -11.50
C LEU A 180 9.05 -11.41 -10.90
N GLY A 181 7.74 -11.53 -10.70
CA GLY A 181 7.13 -12.78 -10.27
C GLY A 181 7.07 -12.97 -8.76
N SER A 182 6.96 -11.86 -8.03
CA SER A 182 6.72 -11.81 -6.58
C SER A 182 5.46 -11.01 -6.28
N ILE A 183 4.83 -11.23 -5.12
CA ILE A 183 3.56 -10.61 -4.72
C ILE A 183 3.76 -9.71 -3.51
N LYS A 184 3.14 -8.53 -3.55
CA LYS A 184 2.96 -7.64 -2.39
C LYS A 184 1.51 -7.65 -1.93
N ILE A 185 1.32 -7.96 -0.66
CA ILE A 185 0.04 -7.85 0.05
C ILE A 185 0.10 -6.68 1.03
N VAL A 186 -0.99 -5.97 1.20
CA VAL A 186 -1.18 -4.97 2.25
C VAL A 186 -2.33 -5.47 3.12
N ALA A 187 -2.01 -5.95 4.33
CA ALA A 187 -3.01 -6.51 5.23
C ALA A 187 -3.83 -5.41 5.91
N ASP A 188 -3.14 -4.40 6.46
CA ASP A 188 -3.75 -3.28 7.17
C ASP A 188 -3.14 -1.94 6.74
N GLY A 189 -3.50 -0.86 7.42
CA GLY A 189 -3.01 0.48 7.12
C GLY A 189 -1.82 0.94 7.95
N SER A 190 -1.82 2.20 8.38
CA SER A 190 -0.75 2.84 9.15
C SER A 190 -1.20 3.21 10.55
N ILE A 191 -0.28 3.17 11.51
CA ILE A 191 -0.53 3.58 12.91
C ILE A 191 -0.90 5.06 12.95
N GLN A 192 -0.11 5.90 12.30
CA GLN A 192 -0.32 7.35 12.28
C GLN A 192 -1.60 7.77 11.53
N GLY A 193 -2.11 6.94 10.65
CA GLY A 193 -3.36 7.15 9.94
C GLY A 193 -4.59 6.59 10.67
N PHE A 194 -4.42 5.94 11.81
CA PHE A 194 -5.45 5.20 12.54
C PHE A 194 -6.15 4.15 11.67
N THR A 195 -5.41 3.56 10.74
CA THR A 195 -5.91 2.54 9.80
C THR A 195 -5.26 1.16 10.00
N ALA A 196 -4.25 1.06 10.87
CA ALA A 196 -3.67 -0.22 11.27
C ALA A 196 -4.62 -1.01 12.18
N ARG A 197 -4.62 -2.33 12.07
CA ARG A 197 -5.44 -3.24 12.87
C ARG A 197 -4.73 -3.57 14.19
N LEU A 198 -5.32 -3.13 15.29
CA LEU A 198 -4.78 -3.30 16.64
C LEU A 198 -5.62 -4.29 17.45
N LYS A 199 -4.95 -5.14 18.23
CA LYS A 199 -5.61 -5.93 19.27
C LYS A 199 -6.20 -5.01 20.34
N TRP A 200 -7.10 -5.52 21.12
CA TRP A 200 -7.61 -4.80 22.30
C TRP A 200 -6.44 -4.34 23.20
N PRO A 201 -6.42 -3.13 23.72
CA PRO A 201 -7.50 -2.12 23.76
C PRO A 201 -7.57 -1.19 22.53
N GLY A 202 -6.79 -1.38 21.47
CA GLY A 202 -6.81 -0.53 20.29
C GLY A 202 -6.08 0.80 20.47
N TYR A 203 -6.57 1.86 19.84
CA TYR A 203 -5.97 3.19 19.90
C TYR A 203 -6.31 3.93 21.20
N TYR A 204 -5.31 4.47 21.90
CA TYR A 204 -5.48 5.19 23.17
C TYR A 204 -6.37 6.45 23.07
N ASN A 205 -6.44 7.07 21.90
CA ASN A 205 -7.27 8.24 21.66
C ASN A 205 -8.73 7.89 21.34
N GLY A 206 -9.13 6.62 21.46
CA GLY A 206 -10.49 6.16 21.17
C GLY A 206 -10.84 6.11 19.68
N ALA A 207 -9.87 6.27 18.78
CA ALA A 207 -10.11 6.07 17.36
C ALA A 207 -10.62 4.65 17.11
N PRO A 208 -11.55 4.45 16.16
CA PRO A 208 -11.98 3.11 15.76
C PRO A 208 -10.76 2.27 15.34
N ASN A 209 -10.85 0.95 15.54
CA ASN A 209 -9.82 0.05 15.04
C ASN A 209 -9.68 0.22 13.52
N GLY A 210 -8.50 -0.08 12.99
CA GLY A 210 -8.20 0.03 11.57
C GLY A 210 -9.01 -0.93 10.71
N MET A 211 -8.68 -0.96 9.44
CA MET A 211 -9.41 -1.75 8.45
C MET A 211 -8.51 -2.79 7.79
N TRP A 212 -9.09 -3.88 7.33
CA TRP A 212 -8.41 -4.82 6.45
C TRP A 212 -8.37 -4.24 5.04
N TYR A 213 -7.16 -4.11 4.48
CA TYR A 213 -6.97 -3.70 3.08
C TYR A 213 -7.01 -4.91 2.14
N THR A 214 -6.68 -6.07 2.68
CA THR A 214 -6.88 -7.35 2.02
C THR A 214 -7.69 -8.24 2.96
N ALA A 215 -8.76 -8.83 2.45
CA ALA A 215 -9.59 -9.73 3.25
C ALA A 215 -8.75 -10.91 3.79
N PRO A 216 -8.94 -11.33 5.06
CA PRO A 216 -8.21 -12.44 5.67
C PRO A 216 -8.18 -13.70 4.82
N GLU A 217 -9.30 -14.04 4.20
CA GLU A 217 -9.48 -15.22 3.34
C GLU A 217 -8.59 -15.14 2.09
N HIS A 218 -8.43 -13.94 1.53
CA HIS A 218 -7.56 -13.71 0.38
C HIS A 218 -6.08 -13.77 0.77
N ILE A 219 -5.71 -13.36 1.99
CA ILE A 219 -4.33 -13.50 2.48
C ILE A 219 -3.99 -14.98 2.62
N GLN A 220 -4.88 -15.77 3.23
CA GLN A 220 -4.73 -17.23 3.37
C GLN A 220 -4.56 -17.90 2.00
N GLU A 221 -5.48 -17.64 1.07
CA GLU A 221 -5.45 -18.21 -0.27
C GLU A 221 -4.20 -17.81 -1.06
N ALA A 222 -3.79 -16.55 -0.96
CA ALA A 222 -2.58 -16.05 -1.62
C ALA A 222 -1.32 -16.75 -1.09
N TYR A 223 -1.22 -16.97 0.22
CA TYR A 223 -0.08 -17.70 0.81
C TYR A 223 -0.04 -19.15 0.37
N GLU A 224 -1.18 -19.84 0.36
CA GLU A 224 -1.27 -21.23 -0.11
C GLU A 224 -0.81 -21.36 -1.57
N LEU A 225 -1.40 -20.56 -2.45
CA LEU A 225 -1.05 -20.56 -3.87
C LEU A 225 0.39 -20.12 -4.14
N ALA A 226 0.92 -19.18 -3.36
CA ALA A 226 2.29 -18.72 -3.50
C ALA A 226 3.31 -19.80 -3.07
N LEU A 227 3.04 -20.52 -1.98
CA LEU A 227 3.88 -21.65 -1.56
C LEU A 227 3.87 -22.78 -2.60
N GLU A 228 2.69 -23.16 -3.09
CA GLU A 228 2.51 -24.18 -4.12
C GLU A 228 3.31 -23.86 -5.40
N ASN A 229 3.32 -22.57 -5.80
CA ASN A 229 3.93 -22.10 -7.05
C ASN A 229 5.35 -21.50 -6.89
N ASN A 230 5.96 -21.59 -5.72
CA ASN A 230 7.28 -21.00 -5.43
C ASN A 230 7.36 -19.51 -5.77
N ILE A 231 6.35 -18.75 -5.33
CA ILE A 231 6.28 -17.29 -5.46
C ILE A 231 6.64 -16.66 -4.11
N LEU A 232 7.49 -15.65 -4.14
CA LEU A 232 7.86 -14.87 -2.95
C LEU A 232 6.74 -13.88 -2.61
N VAL A 233 6.40 -13.79 -1.32
CA VAL A 233 5.38 -12.85 -0.83
C VAL A 233 5.95 -11.92 0.22
N HIS A 234 5.70 -10.62 0.06
CA HIS A 234 5.91 -9.62 1.09
C HIS A 234 4.57 -9.04 1.54
N THR A 235 4.31 -9.09 2.84
CA THR A 235 3.05 -8.62 3.43
C THR A 235 3.32 -7.44 4.35
N HIS A 236 2.64 -6.34 4.10
CA HIS A 236 2.62 -5.18 4.99
C HIS A 236 1.72 -5.49 6.18
N THR A 237 2.26 -5.35 7.38
CA THR A 237 1.53 -5.41 8.65
C THR A 237 2.08 -4.36 9.59
N ASN A 238 1.25 -3.44 10.07
CA ASN A 238 1.65 -2.43 11.05
C ASN A 238 1.11 -2.74 12.44
N GLY A 239 -0.15 -3.13 12.52
CA GLY A 239 -0.79 -3.50 13.78
C GLY A 239 -0.44 -4.92 14.21
N ASP A 240 -0.51 -5.14 15.50
CA ASP A 240 -0.27 -6.44 16.11
C ASP A 240 -1.37 -7.47 15.80
N GLU A 241 -2.61 -7.02 15.57
CA GLU A 241 -3.71 -7.88 15.08
C GLU A 241 -3.45 -8.33 13.63
N ALA A 242 -3.00 -7.42 12.75
CA ALA A 242 -2.67 -7.76 11.37
C ALA A 242 -1.45 -8.69 11.29
N THR A 243 -0.46 -8.45 12.14
CA THR A 243 0.72 -9.34 12.25
C THR A 243 0.32 -10.74 12.69
N GLU A 244 -0.58 -10.87 13.68
CA GLU A 244 -1.07 -12.17 14.13
C GLU A 244 -1.80 -12.91 13.02
N LEU A 245 -2.75 -12.24 12.36
CA LEU A 245 -3.50 -12.83 11.24
C LEU A 245 -2.57 -13.34 10.13
N ALA A 246 -1.57 -12.53 9.74
CA ALA A 246 -0.62 -12.95 8.72
C ALA A 246 0.19 -14.19 9.12
N LEU A 247 0.54 -14.31 10.42
CA LEU A 247 1.20 -15.49 10.95
C LEU A 247 0.27 -16.72 11.00
N ASP A 248 -1.00 -16.54 11.35
CA ASP A 248 -2.01 -17.61 11.32
C ASP A 248 -2.21 -18.13 9.90
N CYS A 249 -2.33 -17.22 8.93
CA CYS A 249 -2.44 -17.57 7.51
C CYS A 249 -1.18 -18.31 7.01
N LEU A 250 0.02 -17.87 7.41
CA LEU A 250 1.26 -18.53 7.00
C LEU A 250 1.38 -19.94 7.61
N GLU A 251 1.06 -20.08 8.88
CA GLU A 251 1.07 -21.40 9.56
C GLU A 251 0.09 -22.37 8.91
N GLY A 252 -1.14 -21.91 8.61
CA GLY A 252 -2.13 -22.69 7.88
C GLY A 252 -1.69 -23.07 6.48
N ALA A 253 -1.05 -22.17 5.76
CA ALA A 253 -0.53 -22.43 4.42
C ALA A 253 0.65 -23.41 4.43
N LEU A 254 1.58 -23.28 5.40
CA LEU A 254 2.71 -24.19 5.57
C LEU A 254 2.28 -25.61 6.00
N ALA A 255 1.15 -25.74 6.70
CA ALA A 255 0.58 -27.06 7.02
C ALA A 255 0.11 -27.80 5.75
N LYS A 256 -0.35 -27.08 4.73
CA LYS A 256 -0.77 -27.65 3.44
C LYS A 256 0.40 -27.81 2.46
N PHE A 257 1.29 -26.85 2.42
CA PHE A 257 2.42 -26.78 1.51
C PHE A 257 3.72 -26.55 2.30
N PRO A 258 4.26 -27.59 2.97
CA PRO A 258 5.46 -27.47 3.81
C PRO A 258 6.67 -26.98 3.02
N LYS A 259 7.35 -25.95 3.53
CA LYS A 259 8.54 -25.37 2.90
C LYS A 259 9.46 -24.74 3.95
N ASN A 260 10.71 -25.18 4.02
CA ASN A 260 11.66 -24.72 5.03
C ASN A 260 12.30 -23.35 4.72
N ASP A 261 12.40 -22.96 3.44
CA ASP A 261 12.97 -21.67 2.99
C ASP A 261 11.98 -20.99 2.05
N HIS A 262 10.87 -20.51 2.59
CA HIS A 262 9.84 -19.80 1.82
C HIS A 262 10.16 -18.32 1.62
N ARG A 263 10.95 -17.71 2.50
CA ARG A 263 11.36 -16.29 2.48
C ARG A 263 10.21 -15.29 2.45
N PHE A 264 9.05 -15.67 2.95
CA PHE A 264 7.96 -14.71 3.12
C PHE A 264 8.37 -13.67 4.15
N THR A 265 8.01 -12.41 3.89
CA THR A 265 8.45 -11.30 4.74
C THR A 265 7.24 -10.52 5.21
N LEU A 266 7.12 -10.35 6.52
CA LEU A 266 6.25 -9.36 7.12
C LEU A 266 7.00 -8.04 7.23
N GLN A 267 6.42 -6.99 6.68
CA GLN A 267 7.06 -5.68 6.60
C GLN A 267 6.49 -4.74 7.64
N HIS A 268 7.33 -3.80 8.07
CA HIS A 268 7.06 -2.79 9.10
C HIS A 268 6.95 -3.39 10.49
N CYS A 269 5.94 -4.24 10.77
CA CYS A 269 5.74 -4.90 12.07
C CYS A 269 5.85 -3.92 13.25
N GLN A 270 5.32 -2.68 13.10
CA GLN A 270 5.57 -1.57 14.01
C GLN A 270 5.13 -1.88 15.45
N LEU A 271 4.04 -2.63 15.61
CA LEU A 271 3.53 -3.04 16.92
C LEU A 271 3.63 -4.54 17.16
N ALA A 272 4.46 -5.26 16.40
CA ALA A 272 4.66 -6.68 16.62
C ALA A 272 5.29 -6.94 17.99
N SER A 273 4.73 -7.91 18.71
CA SER A 273 5.20 -8.34 20.03
C SER A 273 6.38 -9.29 19.94
N THR A 274 7.13 -9.42 21.05
CA THR A 274 8.21 -10.43 21.17
C THR A 274 7.70 -11.86 20.88
N ALA A 275 6.46 -12.18 21.27
CA ALA A 275 5.87 -13.48 21.00
C ALA A 275 5.69 -13.72 19.49
N GLN A 276 5.24 -12.68 18.75
CA GLN A 276 5.09 -12.73 17.29
C GLN A 276 6.44 -12.87 16.59
N PHE A 277 7.48 -12.15 17.03
CA PHE A 277 8.84 -12.34 16.48
C PHE A 277 9.38 -13.76 16.71
N LYS A 278 9.14 -14.34 17.90
CA LYS A 278 9.50 -15.75 18.15
C LYS A 278 8.73 -16.71 17.24
N ARG A 279 7.45 -16.41 16.95
CA ARG A 279 6.64 -17.19 16.03
C ARG A 279 7.13 -17.07 14.58
N MET A 280 7.52 -15.85 14.14
CA MET A 280 8.15 -15.64 12.82
C MET A 280 9.40 -16.50 12.68
N HIS A 281 10.29 -16.48 13.69
CA HIS A 281 11.51 -17.29 13.66
C HIS A 281 11.22 -18.80 13.59
N LYS A 282 10.17 -19.27 14.25
CA LYS A 282 9.78 -20.71 14.22
C LYS A 282 9.22 -21.12 12.86
N LEU A 283 8.55 -20.21 12.16
CA LEU A 283 7.93 -20.48 10.85
C LEU A 283 8.92 -20.36 9.69
N GLY A 284 10.10 -19.79 9.86
CA GLY A 284 11.12 -19.57 8.83
C GLY A 284 11.12 -18.16 8.30
#